data_8a36a385c95934213701d7e90990cf8c
#
_entry.id   8a36a385c95934213701d7e90990cf8c
#
_cell.length_a   1.000
_cell.length_b   1.000
_cell.length_c   1.000
_cell.angle_alpha   90.00
_cell.angle_beta   90.00
_cell.angle_gamma   90.00
#
_symmetry.space_group_name_H-M   'P 1'
#
loop_
_entity.id
_entity.type
_entity.pdbx_description
1 polymer ?
#
loop_
_entity_poly.entity_id
_entity_poly.type
_entity_poly.pdbx_seq_one_letter_code
_entity_poly.pdbx_strand_id
1 'polypeptide(L)'
;MDDWIKKENVTFKNKKDCSNFVALPGLVDAHTHAVFAGNRSKEFDMKLNGLTYVDIYNEGLGIRYTTDSIRAAKLEDLVSQLERYVRRMNKLGTTTVEIKSGYGLNAEAEVKMLAAIEIVRKRMQGKIDVIATFCGAHAIPKGIT
;
A
#
# COMPACT_ATOMS: atom_id res chain seq x y z
N MET A 1 -16.12 -24.32 24.75
CA MET A 1 -15.41 -23.04 25.07
C MET A 1 -15.52 -22.72 26.56
N ASP A 2 -16.71 -22.74 27.14
CA ASP A 2 -16.92 -22.38 28.53
C ASP A 2 -16.19 -23.28 29.53
N ASP A 3 -16.05 -24.58 29.26
CA ASP A 3 -15.30 -25.51 30.09
C ASP A 3 -13.81 -25.26 30.11
N TRP A 4 -13.25 -24.87 28.94
CA TRP A 4 -11.84 -24.45 28.83
C TRP A 4 -11.58 -23.16 29.63
N ILE A 5 -12.46 -22.16 29.50
CA ILE A 5 -12.36 -20.89 30.22
C ILE A 5 -12.34 -21.13 31.73
N LYS A 6 -13.21 -22.03 32.24
CA LYS A 6 -13.26 -22.40 33.65
C LYS A 6 -12.00 -23.14 34.09
N LYS A 7 -11.52 -24.07 33.25
CA LYS A 7 -10.35 -24.91 33.58
C LYS A 7 -9.06 -24.06 33.65
N GLU A 8 -8.90 -23.07 32.72
CA GLU A 8 -7.69 -22.24 32.63
C GLU A 8 -7.78 -20.95 33.48
N ASN A 9 -8.88 -20.78 34.24
CA ASN A 9 -9.12 -19.61 35.11
C ASN A 9 -8.93 -18.26 34.39
N VAL A 10 -9.40 -18.19 33.11
CA VAL A 10 -9.23 -17.02 32.27
C VAL A 10 -10.21 -15.93 32.63
N THR A 11 -9.70 -14.72 32.85
CA THR A 11 -10.53 -13.53 33.09
C THR A 11 -10.52 -12.60 31.85
N PHE A 12 -11.66 -12.03 31.53
CA PHE A 12 -11.85 -11.13 30.40
C PHE A 12 -12.17 -9.72 30.88
N LYS A 13 -11.50 -8.72 30.29
CA LYS A 13 -11.85 -7.31 30.50
C LYS A 13 -13.16 -6.95 29.81
N ASN A 14 -13.40 -7.51 28.62
CA ASN A 14 -14.59 -7.26 27.82
C ASN A 14 -15.07 -8.57 27.20
N LYS A 15 -16.39 -8.72 27.06
CA LYS A 15 -17.04 -9.78 26.29
C LYS A 15 -17.90 -9.14 25.21
N LYS A 16 -17.87 -9.69 24.01
CA LYS A 16 -18.75 -9.29 22.90
C LYS A 16 -19.48 -10.53 22.40
N ASP A 17 -20.81 -10.43 22.31
CA ASP A 17 -21.59 -11.48 21.67
C ASP A 17 -21.35 -11.40 20.14
N CYS A 18 -20.85 -12.50 19.58
CA CYS A 18 -20.58 -12.67 18.16
C CYS A 18 -21.39 -13.82 17.55
N SER A 19 -22.52 -14.19 18.14
CA SER A 19 -23.35 -15.35 17.71
C SER A 19 -23.79 -15.27 16.24
N ASN A 20 -23.93 -14.04 15.70
CA ASN A 20 -24.32 -13.80 14.31
C ASN A 20 -23.14 -13.45 13.39
N PHE A 21 -21.91 -13.68 13.82
CA PHE A 21 -20.70 -13.36 13.04
C PHE A 21 -19.86 -14.62 12.82
N VAL A 22 -19.08 -14.58 11.76
CA VAL A 22 -18.02 -15.57 11.48
C VAL A 22 -16.68 -14.93 11.82
N ALA A 23 -15.88 -15.61 12.66
CA ALA A 23 -14.52 -15.18 12.94
C ALA A 23 -13.58 -15.77 11.89
N LEU A 24 -12.84 -14.90 11.20
CA LEU A 24 -11.81 -15.26 10.23
C LEU A 24 -10.47 -14.65 10.65
N PRO A 25 -9.33 -15.26 10.28
CA PRO A 25 -8.04 -14.59 10.36
C PRO A 25 -8.07 -13.29 9.57
N GLY A 26 -7.35 -12.26 10.03
CA GLY A 26 -7.20 -11.03 9.28
C GLY A 26 -6.53 -11.28 7.93
N LEU A 27 -6.94 -10.54 6.90
CA LEU A 27 -6.35 -10.66 5.57
C LEU A 27 -4.93 -10.09 5.55
N VAL A 28 -4.03 -10.77 4.82
CA VAL A 28 -2.66 -10.34 4.60
C VAL A 28 -2.50 -9.97 3.13
N ASP A 29 -2.14 -8.72 2.84
CA ASP A 29 -1.76 -8.28 1.50
C ASP A 29 -0.23 -8.23 1.43
N ALA A 30 0.36 -9.27 0.84
CA ALA A 30 1.79 -9.52 0.86
C ALA A 30 2.57 -8.78 -0.24
N HIS A 31 1.90 -8.02 -1.13
CA HIS A 31 2.57 -7.29 -2.19
C HIS A 31 1.76 -6.09 -2.65
N THR A 32 2.18 -4.89 -2.26
CA THR A 32 1.61 -3.65 -2.80
C THR A 32 2.69 -2.62 -3.13
N HIS A 33 2.34 -1.70 -4.06
CA HIS A 33 3.02 -0.44 -4.28
C HIS A 33 2.06 0.71 -3.92
N ALA A 34 1.50 0.66 -2.71
CA ALA A 34 0.45 1.59 -2.28
C ALA A 34 0.94 3.04 -2.10
N VAL A 35 2.26 3.26 -2.00
CA VAL A 35 2.87 4.59 -1.99
C VAL A 35 3.18 5.03 -3.42
N PHE A 36 2.33 5.87 -3.99
CA PHE A 36 2.51 6.43 -5.33
C PHE A 36 1.84 7.81 -5.45
N ALA A 37 2.09 8.50 -6.54
CA ALA A 37 1.43 9.73 -6.95
C ALA A 37 0.96 9.64 -8.41
N GLY A 38 0.08 10.54 -8.81
CA GLY A 38 -0.51 10.56 -10.14
C GLY A 38 -1.72 9.61 -10.27
N ASN A 39 -2.33 9.62 -11.46
CA ASN A 39 -3.49 8.82 -11.80
C ASN A 39 -3.37 8.28 -13.21
N ARG A 40 -3.44 6.98 -13.38
CA ARG A 40 -3.27 6.29 -14.67
C ARG A 40 -4.59 5.90 -15.34
N SER A 41 -5.72 6.53 -14.98
CA SER A 41 -7.02 6.23 -15.58
C SER A 41 -7.03 6.46 -17.10
N LYS A 42 -6.32 7.49 -17.58
CA LYS A 42 -6.16 7.73 -19.04
C LYS A 42 -5.52 6.55 -19.77
N GLU A 43 -4.55 5.89 -19.16
CA GLU A 43 -3.94 4.69 -19.75
C GLU A 43 -4.90 3.52 -19.81
N PHE A 44 -5.80 3.40 -18.84
CA PHE A 44 -6.85 2.40 -18.87
C PHE A 44 -7.78 2.62 -20.06
N ASP A 45 -8.23 3.86 -20.28
CA ASP A 45 -9.05 4.23 -21.44
C ASP A 45 -8.33 3.95 -22.76
N MET A 46 -7.02 4.29 -22.85
CA MET A 46 -6.21 4.00 -24.03
C MET A 46 -6.13 2.50 -24.33
N LYS A 47 -5.97 1.66 -23.29
CA LYS A 47 -5.99 0.19 -23.44
C LYS A 47 -7.34 -0.32 -23.91
N LEU A 48 -8.45 0.21 -23.39
CA LEU A 48 -9.79 -0.15 -23.84
C LEU A 48 -10.02 0.21 -25.32
N ASN A 49 -9.34 1.26 -25.82
CA ASN A 49 -9.35 1.67 -27.23
C ASN A 49 -8.33 0.92 -28.08
N GLY A 50 -7.69 -0.14 -27.56
CA GLY A 50 -6.83 -1.04 -28.32
C GLY A 50 -5.36 -0.61 -28.41
N LEU A 51 -4.92 0.44 -27.71
CA LEU A 51 -3.51 0.84 -27.70
C LEU A 51 -2.67 -0.18 -26.95
N THR A 52 -1.48 -0.49 -27.48
CA THR A 52 -0.53 -1.39 -26.87
C THR A 52 0.21 -0.73 -25.71
N TYR A 53 0.90 -1.54 -24.91
CA TYR A 53 1.79 -1.02 -23.87
C TYR A 53 2.88 -0.11 -24.42
N VAL A 54 3.40 -0.45 -25.61
CA VAL A 54 4.45 0.34 -26.31
C VAL A 54 3.91 1.71 -26.72
N ASP A 55 2.70 1.77 -27.27
CA ASP A 55 2.05 3.03 -27.66
C ASP A 55 1.89 3.95 -26.43
N ILE A 56 1.38 3.42 -25.33
CA ILE A 56 1.18 4.14 -24.06
C ILE A 56 2.53 4.62 -23.50
N TYR A 57 3.57 3.81 -23.59
CA TYR A 57 4.91 4.16 -23.13
C TYR A 57 5.53 5.29 -23.99
N ASN A 58 5.32 5.27 -25.29
CA ASN A 58 5.79 6.31 -26.22
C ASN A 58 5.12 7.66 -25.99
N GLU A 59 3.87 7.66 -25.50
CA GLU A 59 3.15 8.87 -25.05
C GLU A 59 3.65 9.42 -23.70
N GLY A 60 4.73 8.87 -23.15
CA GLY A 60 5.31 9.33 -21.88
C GLY A 60 4.54 8.86 -20.62
N LEU A 61 3.61 7.94 -20.81
CA LEU A 61 2.80 7.34 -19.75
C LEU A 61 3.47 6.06 -19.19
N GLY A 62 2.71 5.26 -18.46
CA GLY A 62 3.26 4.07 -17.83
C GLY A 62 4.04 4.38 -16.55
N ILE A 63 5.09 3.62 -16.33
CA ILE A 63 5.95 3.78 -15.15
C ILE A 63 6.61 5.16 -15.08
N ARG A 64 6.90 5.77 -16.23
CA ARG A 64 7.48 7.12 -16.30
C ARG A 64 6.59 8.15 -15.63
N TYR A 65 5.31 8.18 -16.00
CA TYR A 65 4.34 9.10 -15.41
C TYR A 65 4.26 8.95 -13.89
N THR A 66 4.23 7.71 -13.39
CA THR A 66 4.21 7.45 -11.95
C THR A 66 5.50 7.94 -11.29
N THR A 67 6.67 7.67 -11.90
CA THR A 67 7.97 8.10 -11.39
C THR A 67 8.06 9.64 -11.30
N ASP A 68 7.71 10.32 -12.38
CA ASP A 68 7.75 11.79 -12.44
C ASP A 68 6.76 12.40 -11.43
N SER A 69 5.58 11.82 -11.30
CA SER A 69 4.58 12.24 -10.32
C SER A 69 5.07 12.08 -8.86
N ILE A 70 5.75 10.95 -8.53
CA ILE A 70 6.33 10.73 -7.20
C ILE A 70 7.47 11.70 -6.93
N ARG A 71 8.33 11.95 -7.90
CA ARG A 71 9.45 12.89 -7.75
C ARG A 71 8.96 14.31 -7.48
N ALA A 72 7.90 14.72 -8.15
CA ALA A 72 7.28 16.04 -7.99
C ALA A 72 6.43 16.17 -6.71
N ALA A 73 5.87 15.08 -6.20
CA ALA A 73 4.98 15.09 -5.04
C ALA A 73 5.73 15.48 -3.75
N LYS A 74 5.06 16.25 -2.89
CA LYS A 74 5.53 16.50 -1.53
C LYS A 74 5.34 15.26 -0.66
N LEU A 75 6.17 15.14 0.39
CA LEU A 75 6.07 14.05 1.35
C LEU A 75 4.67 13.96 1.98
N GLU A 76 4.11 15.11 2.34
CA GLU A 76 2.80 15.23 2.99
C GLU A 76 1.66 14.69 2.10
N ASP A 77 1.75 14.91 0.79
CA ASP A 77 0.77 14.42 -0.18
C ASP A 77 0.85 12.89 -0.30
N LEU A 78 2.07 12.34 -0.38
CA LEU A 78 2.29 10.88 -0.38
C LEU A 78 1.77 10.24 0.91
N VAL A 79 2.04 10.84 2.07
CA VAL A 79 1.55 10.36 3.37
C VAL A 79 0.03 10.37 3.41
N SER A 80 -0.60 11.48 3.01
CA SER A 80 -2.06 11.62 3.06
C SER A 80 -2.77 10.62 2.15
N GLN A 81 -2.25 10.42 0.95
CA GLN A 81 -2.80 9.46 0.00
C GLN A 81 -2.61 8.02 0.49
N LEU A 82 -1.40 7.67 0.92
CA LEU A 82 -1.08 6.34 1.44
C LEU A 82 -1.94 6.00 2.66
N GLU A 83 -2.06 6.92 3.62
CA GLU A 83 -2.88 6.71 4.82
C GLU A 83 -4.34 6.41 4.46
N ARG A 84 -4.90 7.12 3.46
CA ARG A 84 -6.25 6.87 2.97
C ARG A 84 -6.42 5.45 2.43
N TYR A 85 -5.43 4.94 1.66
CA TYR A 85 -5.47 3.58 1.13
C TYR A 85 -5.34 2.54 2.23
N VAL A 86 -4.38 2.70 3.14
CA VAL A 86 -4.18 1.76 4.26
C VAL A 86 -5.41 1.69 5.15
N ARG A 87 -6.05 2.84 5.44
CA ARG A 87 -7.33 2.88 6.17
C ARG A 87 -8.45 2.13 5.44
N ARG A 88 -8.51 2.25 4.11
CA ARG A 88 -9.49 1.52 3.30
C ARG A 88 -9.22 0.02 3.32
N MET A 89 -7.98 -0.42 3.15
CA MET A 89 -7.59 -1.83 3.26
C MET A 89 -8.00 -2.40 4.63
N ASN A 90 -7.69 -1.68 5.70
CA ASN A 90 -8.06 -2.09 7.06
C ASN A 90 -9.58 -2.21 7.25
N LYS A 91 -10.37 -1.27 6.72
CA LYS A 91 -11.85 -1.37 6.76
C LYS A 91 -12.40 -2.58 6.00
N LEU A 92 -11.66 -3.09 5.01
CA LEU A 92 -12.02 -4.27 4.22
C LEU A 92 -11.47 -5.57 4.77
N GLY A 93 -10.85 -5.54 5.96
CA GLY A 93 -10.39 -6.72 6.67
C GLY A 93 -8.90 -7.02 6.57
N THR A 94 -8.10 -6.20 5.86
CA THR A 94 -6.65 -6.33 5.84
C THR A 94 -6.08 -5.92 7.20
N THR A 95 -5.33 -6.82 7.83
CA THR A 95 -4.67 -6.60 9.13
C THR A 95 -3.16 -6.48 8.99
N THR A 96 -2.60 -6.94 7.88
CA THR A 96 -1.17 -6.83 7.57
C THR A 96 -1.01 -6.49 6.09
N VAL A 97 -0.20 -5.48 5.76
CA VAL A 97 0.07 -5.07 4.39
C VAL A 97 1.56 -4.82 4.18
N GLU A 98 2.13 -5.40 3.12
CA GLU A 98 3.46 -5.06 2.66
C GLU A 98 3.38 -3.93 1.64
N ILE A 99 4.19 -2.88 1.84
CA ILE A 99 4.24 -1.71 0.95
C ILE A 99 5.67 -1.51 0.47
N LYS A 100 5.86 -1.66 -0.83
CA LYS A 100 7.15 -1.47 -1.50
C LYS A 100 7.34 -0.04 -1.96
N SER A 101 8.56 0.47 -1.88
CA SER A 101 9.02 1.56 -2.73
C SER A 101 9.25 1.05 -4.17
N GLY A 102 9.95 1.77 -5.03
CA GLY A 102 10.37 1.27 -6.34
C GLY A 102 9.88 2.07 -7.53
N TYR A 103 9.09 3.10 -7.32
CA TYR A 103 8.71 4.04 -8.38
C TYR A 103 9.42 5.40 -8.29
N GLY A 104 10.31 5.58 -7.33
CA GLY A 104 11.17 6.76 -7.25
C GLY A 104 12.30 6.73 -8.27
N LEU A 105 12.91 5.55 -8.43
CA LEU A 105 14.03 5.24 -9.34
C LEU A 105 15.23 6.20 -9.20
N ASN A 106 15.37 6.83 -8.04
CA ASN A 106 16.58 7.51 -7.55
C ASN A 106 16.57 7.50 -6.02
N ALA A 107 17.72 7.73 -5.41
CA ALA A 107 17.89 7.64 -3.96
C ALA A 107 16.95 8.59 -3.19
N GLU A 108 16.83 9.84 -3.62
CA GLU A 108 16.01 10.85 -2.95
C GLU A 108 14.53 10.45 -2.93
N ALA A 109 13.97 10.08 -4.09
CA ALA A 109 12.56 9.71 -4.20
C ALA A 109 12.24 8.38 -3.50
N GLU A 110 13.15 7.39 -3.56
CA GLU A 110 12.98 6.12 -2.83
C GLU A 110 12.98 6.34 -1.31
N VAL A 111 13.90 7.16 -0.80
CA VAL A 111 13.93 7.53 0.63
C VAL A 111 12.66 8.28 1.02
N LYS A 112 12.16 9.20 0.18
CA LYS A 112 10.90 9.92 0.39
C LYS A 112 9.72 8.95 0.47
N MET A 113 9.65 7.94 -0.41
CA MET A 113 8.62 6.91 -0.37
C MET A 113 8.67 6.09 0.93
N LEU A 114 9.86 5.64 1.33
CA LEU A 114 10.04 4.90 2.59
C LEU A 114 9.70 5.74 3.81
N ALA A 115 10.03 7.04 3.80
CA ALA A 115 9.63 7.96 4.86
C ALA A 115 8.10 8.09 4.97
N ALA A 116 7.39 8.17 3.83
CA ALA A 116 5.93 8.20 3.82
C ALA A 116 5.33 6.91 4.42
N ILE A 117 5.89 5.74 4.06
CA ILE A 117 5.46 4.45 4.61
C ILE A 117 5.67 4.42 6.13
N GLU A 118 6.82 4.85 6.62
CA GLU A 118 7.14 4.85 8.04
C GLU A 118 6.22 5.79 8.85
N ILE A 119 5.90 6.96 8.32
CA ILE A 119 4.94 7.87 8.96
C ILE A 119 3.56 7.22 9.07
N VAL A 120 3.08 6.60 7.99
CA VAL A 120 1.76 5.92 7.98
C VAL A 120 1.78 4.70 8.90
N ARG A 121 2.86 3.92 8.91
CA ARG A 121 3.05 2.78 9.83
C ARG A 121 2.85 3.22 11.28
N LYS A 122 3.48 4.31 11.70
CA LYS A 122 3.32 4.86 13.06
C LYS A 122 1.89 5.31 13.35
N ARG A 123 1.24 6.00 12.40
CA ARG A 123 -0.15 6.50 12.56
C ARG A 123 -1.19 5.38 12.59
N MET A 124 -0.88 4.24 12.00
CA MET A 124 -1.77 3.08 11.91
C MET A 124 -1.47 1.99 12.93
N GLN A 125 -0.50 2.21 13.81
CA GLN A 125 -0.12 1.26 14.85
C GLN A 125 -1.34 0.80 15.68
N GLY A 126 -1.43 -0.51 15.92
CA GLY A 126 -2.55 -1.13 16.64
C GLY A 126 -3.84 -1.29 15.81
N LYS A 127 -3.85 -0.89 14.52
CA LYS A 127 -4.99 -1.08 13.60
C LYS A 127 -4.66 -2.03 12.46
N ILE A 128 -3.49 -1.86 11.86
CA ILE A 128 -2.97 -2.67 10.77
C ILE A 128 -1.44 -2.66 10.84
N ASP A 129 -0.83 -3.82 10.62
CA ASP A 129 0.62 -3.93 10.52
C ASP A 129 1.08 -3.55 9.11
N VAL A 130 1.95 -2.57 9.03
CA VAL A 130 2.53 -2.09 7.77
C VAL A 130 3.99 -2.51 7.71
N ILE A 131 4.33 -3.31 6.70
CA ILE A 131 5.69 -3.79 6.43
C ILE A 131 6.27 -2.97 5.28
N ALA A 132 7.33 -2.24 5.54
CA ALA A 132 8.04 -1.45 4.52
C ALA A 132 9.08 -2.31 3.81
N THR A 133 9.08 -2.30 2.48
CA THR A 133 10.06 -3.00 1.65
C THR A 133 10.74 -2.04 0.70
N PHE A 134 12.07 -2.00 0.71
CA PHE A 134 12.85 -1.27 -0.28
C PHE A 134 12.92 -2.07 -1.59
N CYS A 135 12.54 -1.43 -2.71
CA CYS A 135 12.53 -2.03 -4.05
C CYS A 135 13.21 -1.10 -5.08
N GLY A 136 14.40 -0.56 -4.75
CA GLY A 136 15.09 0.49 -5.53
C GLY A 136 15.48 0.11 -6.95
N ALA A 137 15.57 -1.19 -7.29
CA ALA A 137 15.88 -1.69 -8.62
C ALA A 137 14.63 -2.19 -9.38
N HIS A 138 13.47 -1.57 -9.13
CA HIS A 138 12.20 -2.01 -9.73
C HIS A 138 12.14 -1.83 -11.25
N ALA A 139 12.78 -0.81 -11.78
CA ALA A 139 12.93 -0.57 -13.21
C ALA A 139 14.20 0.25 -13.49
N ILE A 140 14.66 0.19 -14.75
CA ILE A 140 15.80 1.00 -15.20
C ILE A 140 15.33 2.45 -15.43
N PRO A 141 15.95 3.44 -14.77
CA PRO A 141 15.62 4.85 -14.98
C PRO A 141 15.89 5.28 -16.42
N LYS A 142 15.16 6.30 -16.90
CA LYS A 142 15.42 6.89 -18.22
C LYS A 142 16.86 7.44 -18.30
N GLY A 143 17.58 7.08 -19.34
CA GLY A 143 18.95 7.57 -19.60
C GLY A 143 20.07 6.76 -18.94
N ILE A 144 19.73 5.64 -18.31
CA ILE A 144 20.69 4.63 -17.81
C ILE A 144 20.58 3.41 -18.71
N THR A 145 21.69 2.96 -19.28
CA THR A 145 21.83 1.73 -20.08
C THR A 145 22.52 0.65 -19.26
#